data_58671ae8b8eef1760f45e029b36a3c40
#
_entry.id   58671ae8b8eef1760f45e029b36a3c40
#
_cell.length_a   1.000
_cell.length_b   1.000
_cell.length_c   1.000
_cell.angle_alpha   90.00
_cell.angle_beta   90.00
_cell.angle_gamma   90.00
#
_symmetry.space_group_name_H-M   'P 1'
#
loop_
_entity.id
_entity.type
_entity.pdbx_description
1 polymer ?
#
loop_
_entity_poly.entity_id
_entity_poly.type
_entity_poly.pdbx_seq_one_letter_code
_entity_poly.pdbx_strand_id
1 'polypeptide(L)'
;MNELKITKRALLRTAAAGGIAMLGLPSFAQQQGPGVTDKEIKLGTWIPLTGALAAYGVPYRAGIEAYLGVINAQGGINGRKVAVVFEDNAYNPQRTVAAARKLISRDSVLAIGMPFGAVSASAFDYVLGEAKVPMINTYGSALDWFAPPRPNLFGAMTLYESQARVIGRWAVKDGHKNIVVVHSALAGFVNVAASVEPGVKSALPAGKVEMVPTKFGTTDYSPIALDIARKNPDAVVLILAQGEMVAAAKELRQQGYKGALYTYSPSVANSVLELGGAALEGAKAIGLTVPIESDTPAIKQYVAALAKSAPGEKPDYVSLIGYALTMATVEGLRRVQGPVTRESIVRGLYSMRNYDGGIFPPISYAPDRHLGVTRVQWMEAKAGRWVSVGAPVESEQDW
;
A
#
# COMPACT_ATOMS: atom_id res chain seq x y z
N MET A 1 28.67 90.28 -3.03
CA MET A 1 27.98 89.41 -4.00
C MET A 1 29.08 88.76 -4.85
N ASN A 2 29.55 87.60 -4.56
CA ASN A 2 30.50 86.79 -5.26
C ASN A 2 29.84 85.56 -5.79
N GLU A 3 29.61 85.52 -7.07
CA GLU A 3 29.15 84.37 -7.79
C GLU A 3 30.26 83.30 -7.93
N LEU A 4 30.09 82.14 -7.36
CA LEU A 4 30.99 81.01 -7.65
C LEU A 4 30.61 80.37 -8.97
N LYS A 5 31.46 80.56 -10.02
CA LYS A 5 31.36 79.82 -11.26
C LYS A 5 31.89 78.39 -11.08
N ILE A 6 31.01 77.40 -10.99
CA ILE A 6 31.37 76.00 -11.02
C ILE A 6 31.62 75.60 -12.47
N THR A 7 32.88 75.36 -12.81
CA THR A 7 33.29 74.92 -14.17
C THR A 7 32.94 73.46 -14.41
N LYS A 8 32.38 73.16 -15.60
CA LYS A 8 31.97 71.85 -16.14
C LYS A 8 33.06 70.75 -16.12
N ARG A 9 34.25 71.03 -15.63
CA ARG A 9 35.37 70.06 -15.56
C ARG A 9 35.42 69.28 -14.18
N ALA A 10 34.69 69.71 -13.18
CA ALA A 10 34.64 69.03 -11.87
C ALA A 10 33.59 67.94 -11.79
N LEU A 11 32.65 67.85 -12.74
CA LEU A 11 31.56 66.87 -12.77
C LEU A 11 31.91 65.55 -13.48
N LEU A 12 33.11 65.43 -14.07
CA LEU A 12 33.49 64.22 -14.83
C LEU A 12 34.55 63.35 -14.15
N ARG A 13 34.86 63.61 -12.87
CA ARG A 13 35.84 62.76 -12.13
C ARG A 13 35.29 62.02 -10.95
N THR A 14 33.98 62.03 -10.69
CA THR A 14 33.34 61.33 -9.59
C THR A 14 32.43 60.18 -10.05
N ALA A 15 32.43 59.79 -11.34
CA ALA A 15 31.63 58.71 -11.91
C ALA A 15 32.40 57.42 -12.16
N ALA A 16 33.62 57.27 -11.64
CA ALA A 16 34.50 56.14 -11.94
C ALA A 16 34.93 55.30 -10.70
N ALA A 17 34.19 55.39 -9.59
CA ALA A 17 34.52 54.59 -8.38
C ALA A 17 33.30 54.02 -7.69
N GLY A 18 32.26 53.67 -8.46
CA GLY A 18 31.07 52.96 -7.96
C GLY A 18 30.87 51.62 -8.67
N GLY A 19 31.95 50.85 -8.88
CA GLY A 19 31.86 49.42 -9.18
C GLY A 19 31.27 48.72 -7.94
N ILE A 20 29.94 48.64 -7.84
CA ILE A 20 29.30 47.71 -6.90
C ILE A 20 29.72 46.32 -7.36
N ALA A 21 30.76 45.78 -6.70
CA ALA A 21 30.96 44.34 -6.63
C ALA A 21 29.66 43.77 -6.06
N MET A 22 28.77 43.32 -6.94
CA MET A 22 27.77 42.32 -6.57
C MET A 22 28.59 41.11 -6.14
N LEU A 23 29.00 41.10 -4.88
CA LEU A 23 29.36 39.90 -4.16
C LEU A 23 28.09 39.03 -4.27
N GLY A 24 28.11 38.10 -5.21
CA GLY A 24 27.11 37.04 -5.27
C GLY A 24 27.03 36.44 -3.88
N LEU A 25 25.96 36.79 -3.16
CA LEU A 25 25.63 36.07 -1.94
C LEU A 25 25.70 34.60 -2.33
N PRO A 26 26.46 33.76 -1.60
CA PRO A 26 26.43 32.34 -1.86
C PRO A 26 24.96 31.95 -1.78
N SER A 27 24.39 31.60 -2.93
CA SER A 27 23.12 30.94 -2.96
C SER A 27 23.34 29.72 -2.06
N PHE A 28 22.83 29.75 -0.84
CA PHE A 28 22.71 28.56 -0.02
C PHE A 28 21.80 27.64 -0.82
N ALA A 29 22.39 26.87 -1.75
CA ALA A 29 21.71 25.78 -2.41
C ALA A 29 21.21 24.91 -1.27
N GLN A 30 19.94 25.02 -0.98
CA GLN A 30 19.31 24.26 0.09
C GLN A 30 19.63 22.79 -0.16
N GLN A 31 20.35 22.18 0.77
CA GLN A 31 20.93 20.85 0.60
C GLN A 31 19.83 19.80 0.39
N GLN A 32 19.93 19.06 -0.70
CA GLN A 32 19.05 17.92 -0.97
C GLN A 32 19.29 16.82 0.08
N GLY A 33 18.28 16.02 0.32
CA GLY A 33 18.38 14.86 1.21
C GLY A 33 19.20 13.70 0.63
N PRO A 34 19.47 12.68 1.46
CA PRO A 34 20.09 11.44 0.98
C PRO A 34 19.34 10.87 -0.22
N GLY A 35 20.06 10.30 -1.19
CA GLY A 35 19.47 9.70 -2.39
C GLY A 35 18.88 10.67 -3.40
N VAL A 36 19.10 11.98 -3.23
CA VAL A 36 18.62 13.00 -4.14
C VAL A 36 19.79 13.71 -4.82
N THR A 37 19.80 13.68 -6.15
CA THR A 37 20.74 14.39 -7.00
C THR A 37 19.99 15.34 -7.94
N ASP A 38 20.70 16.06 -8.80
CA ASP A 38 20.06 16.89 -9.82
C ASP A 38 19.31 16.09 -10.89
N LYS A 39 19.57 14.78 -10.99
CA LYS A 39 19.00 13.91 -12.03
C LYS A 39 18.08 12.82 -11.48
N GLU A 40 18.15 12.51 -10.18
CA GLU A 40 17.48 11.34 -9.61
C GLU A 40 16.99 11.59 -8.20
N ILE A 41 15.85 10.97 -7.87
CA ILE A 41 15.32 10.74 -6.51
C ILE A 41 15.28 9.24 -6.29
N LYS A 42 16.06 8.74 -5.32
CA LYS A 42 16.22 7.32 -5.05
C LYS A 42 15.41 6.90 -3.84
N LEU A 43 14.50 5.96 -4.04
CA LEU A 43 13.76 5.24 -2.99
C LEU A 43 14.35 3.84 -2.82
N GLY A 44 14.12 3.22 -1.68
CA GLY A 44 14.42 1.80 -1.45
C GLY A 44 13.17 1.01 -1.14
N THR A 45 13.17 -0.28 -1.45
CA THR A 45 12.10 -1.20 -1.08
C THR A 45 12.62 -2.61 -0.89
N TRP A 46 11.89 -3.44 -0.15
CA TRP A 46 12.10 -4.89 -0.09
C TRP A 46 10.83 -5.62 -0.51
N ILE A 47 11.02 -6.69 -1.26
CA ILE A 47 9.95 -7.49 -1.85
C ILE A 47 10.36 -8.96 -1.80
N PRO A 48 9.46 -9.93 -1.58
CA PRO A 48 9.78 -11.35 -1.68
C PRO A 48 9.87 -11.76 -3.15
N LEU A 49 11.06 -11.62 -3.76
CA LEU A 49 11.29 -12.03 -5.15
C LEU A 49 11.64 -13.51 -5.26
N THR A 50 11.98 -14.14 -4.14
CA THR A 50 12.23 -15.58 -4.02
C THR A 50 11.40 -16.19 -2.88
N GLY A 51 11.33 -17.53 -2.82
CA GLY A 51 10.59 -18.25 -1.78
C GLY A 51 9.09 -18.34 -2.02
N ALA A 52 8.35 -18.71 -0.97
CA ALA A 52 6.92 -19.05 -1.05
C ALA A 52 6.00 -17.89 -1.50
N LEU A 53 6.43 -16.64 -1.31
CA LEU A 53 5.65 -15.45 -1.68
C LEU A 53 6.17 -14.76 -2.95
N ALA A 54 7.06 -15.38 -3.71
CA ALA A 54 7.55 -14.83 -4.97
C ALA A 54 6.42 -14.59 -5.99
N ALA A 55 5.38 -15.43 -5.98
CA ALA A 55 4.19 -15.28 -6.83
C ALA A 55 3.43 -13.96 -6.59
N TYR A 56 3.64 -13.32 -5.42
CA TYR A 56 3.14 -11.95 -5.16
C TYR A 56 4.22 -10.90 -5.44
N GLY A 57 5.45 -11.16 -5.03
CA GLY A 57 6.52 -10.19 -5.11
C GLY A 57 6.86 -9.80 -6.55
N VAL A 58 6.87 -10.76 -7.47
CA VAL A 58 7.20 -10.51 -8.89
C VAL A 58 6.17 -9.61 -9.56
N PRO A 59 4.86 -9.90 -9.56
CA PRO A 59 3.88 -8.98 -10.14
C PRO A 59 3.80 -7.65 -9.40
N TYR A 60 4.00 -7.62 -8.07
CA TYR A 60 4.05 -6.37 -7.31
C TYR A 60 5.17 -5.44 -7.81
N ARG A 61 6.37 -5.99 -8.00
CA ARG A 61 7.50 -5.26 -8.57
C ARG A 61 7.17 -4.74 -9.97
N ALA A 62 6.58 -5.57 -10.83
CA ALA A 62 6.19 -5.18 -12.18
C ALA A 62 5.25 -3.96 -12.17
N GLY A 63 4.30 -3.93 -11.22
CA GLY A 63 3.41 -2.78 -11.01
C GLY A 63 4.16 -1.51 -10.60
N ILE A 64 5.12 -1.60 -9.68
CA ILE A 64 5.99 -0.47 -9.29
C ILE A 64 6.75 0.05 -10.50
N GLU A 65 7.44 -0.83 -11.23
CA GLU A 65 8.24 -0.47 -12.40
C GLU A 65 7.38 0.12 -13.52
N ALA A 66 6.14 -0.34 -13.68
CA ALA A 66 5.19 0.20 -14.64
C ALA A 66 4.86 1.68 -14.35
N TYR A 67 4.55 2.04 -13.09
CA TYR A 67 4.29 3.44 -12.76
C TYR A 67 5.55 4.31 -12.86
N LEU A 68 6.71 3.80 -12.43
CA LEU A 68 7.99 4.50 -12.61
C LEU A 68 8.27 4.79 -14.08
N GLY A 69 7.95 3.85 -14.98
CA GLY A 69 8.04 4.04 -16.42
C GLY A 69 7.16 5.19 -16.91
N VAL A 70 5.93 5.31 -16.42
CA VAL A 70 5.02 6.41 -16.75
C VAL A 70 5.58 7.75 -16.30
N ILE A 71 5.94 7.89 -15.02
CA ILE A 71 6.40 9.16 -14.47
C ILE A 71 7.72 9.60 -15.06
N ASN A 72 8.66 8.68 -15.27
CA ASN A 72 9.96 9.00 -15.83
C ASN A 72 9.90 9.37 -17.32
N ALA A 73 8.97 8.80 -18.07
CA ALA A 73 8.69 9.19 -19.46
C ALA A 73 8.10 10.61 -19.56
N GLN A 74 7.43 11.08 -18.51
CA GLN A 74 6.91 12.45 -18.39
C GLN A 74 7.95 13.47 -17.88
N GLY A 75 9.22 13.08 -17.72
CA GLY A 75 10.30 13.93 -17.21
C GLY A 75 10.54 13.81 -15.70
N GLY A 76 9.90 12.86 -15.01
CA GLY A 76 10.10 12.63 -13.59
C GLY A 76 9.45 13.70 -12.69
N ILE A 77 10.09 14.01 -11.57
CA ILE A 77 9.67 15.06 -10.63
C ILE A 77 10.65 16.20 -10.68
N ASN A 78 10.22 17.37 -11.16
CA ASN A 78 11.07 18.55 -11.34
C ASN A 78 12.37 18.23 -12.11
N GLY A 79 12.25 17.46 -13.20
CA GLY A 79 13.38 17.05 -14.06
C GLY A 79 14.22 15.89 -13.51
N ARG A 80 13.88 15.34 -12.34
CA ARG A 80 14.58 14.21 -11.71
C ARG A 80 13.82 12.90 -11.95
N LYS A 81 14.52 11.86 -12.40
CA LYS A 81 13.94 10.53 -12.47
C LYS A 81 13.69 9.99 -11.06
N VAL A 82 12.60 9.26 -10.88
CA VAL A 82 12.36 8.48 -9.66
C VAL A 82 12.89 7.07 -9.89
N ALA A 83 13.81 6.63 -9.04
CA ALA A 83 14.39 5.28 -9.07
C ALA A 83 14.07 4.54 -7.78
N VAL A 84 13.93 3.23 -7.86
CA VAL A 84 13.73 2.33 -6.71
C VAL A 84 14.81 1.27 -6.70
N VAL A 85 15.50 1.14 -5.57
CA VAL A 85 16.42 0.02 -5.30
C VAL A 85 15.62 -1.09 -4.65
N PHE A 86 15.61 -2.25 -5.30
CA PHE A 86 14.89 -3.43 -4.83
C PHE A 86 15.79 -4.39 -4.09
N GLU A 87 15.37 -4.86 -2.91
CA GLU A 87 16.02 -5.92 -2.15
C GLU A 87 15.07 -7.12 -2.01
N ASP A 88 15.59 -8.32 -2.28
CA ASP A 88 14.85 -9.56 -2.03
C ASP A 88 14.96 -9.96 -0.57
N ASN A 89 13.85 -9.90 0.16
CA ASN A 89 13.80 -10.34 1.54
C ASN A 89 13.27 -11.77 1.73
N ALA A 90 12.81 -12.44 0.66
CA ALA A 90 12.13 -13.74 0.71
C ALA A 90 11.07 -13.86 1.82
N TYR A 91 10.43 -12.73 2.20
CA TYR A 91 9.48 -12.60 3.33
C TYR A 91 10.07 -13.03 4.68
N ASN A 92 11.37 -12.89 4.87
CA ASN A 92 12.09 -13.27 6.09
C ASN A 92 12.41 -12.03 6.94
N PRO A 93 12.11 -12.03 8.27
CA PRO A 93 12.36 -10.89 9.15
C PRO A 93 13.83 -10.44 9.19
N GLN A 94 14.77 -11.39 9.31
CA GLN A 94 16.20 -11.08 9.41
C GLN A 94 16.72 -10.49 8.11
N ARG A 95 16.31 -11.04 6.96
CA ARG A 95 16.65 -10.48 5.65
C ARG A 95 16.02 -9.11 5.43
N THR A 96 14.82 -8.87 5.97
CA THR A 96 14.15 -7.56 5.91
C THR A 96 14.96 -6.49 6.66
N VAL A 97 15.43 -6.79 7.87
CA VAL A 97 16.32 -5.89 8.63
C VAL A 97 17.64 -5.64 7.90
N ALA A 98 18.25 -6.70 7.32
CA ALA A 98 19.48 -6.57 6.55
C ALA A 98 19.28 -5.69 5.29
N ALA A 99 18.18 -5.88 4.56
CA ALA A 99 17.79 -5.06 3.43
C ALA A 99 17.60 -3.58 3.82
N ALA A 100 16.91 -3.32 4.93
CA ALA A 100 16.72 -1.97 5.46
C ALA A 100 18.07 -1.29 5.76
N ARG A 101 18.99 -1.99 6.44
CA ARG A 101 20.33 -1.47 6.72
C ARG A 101 21.11 -1.17 5.45
N LYS A 102 21.09 -2.06 4.45
CA LYS A 102 21.76 -1.86 3.17
C LYS A 102 21.21 -0.64 2.43
N LEU A 103 19.89 -0.55 2.26
CA LEU A 103 19.22 0.54 1.55
C LEU A 103 19.53 1.91 2.18
N ILE A 104 19.54 2.00 3.51
CA ILE A 104 19.72 3.26 4.22
C ILE A 104 21.20 3.65 4.33
N SER A 105 22.08 2.73 4.77
CA SER A 105 23.47 3.07 5.09
C SER A 105 24.41 2.96 3.90
N ARG A 106 24.13 2.09 2.92
CA ARG A 106 24.99 1.90 1.73
C ARG A 106 24.43 2.59 0.51
N ASP A 107 23.15 2.35 0.21
CA ASP A 107 22.52 2.89 -1.01
C ASP A 107 22.01 4.33 -0.81
N SER A 108 22.01 4.81 0.44
CA SER A 108 21.64 6.18 0.83
C SER A 108 20.29 6.63 0.28
N VAL A 109 19.25 5.79 0.40
CA VAL A 109 17.91 6.12 -0.13
C VAL A 109 17.24 7.26 0.64
N LEU A 110 16.39 8.03 -0.03
CA LEU A 110 15.59 9.10 0.57
C LEU A 110 14.58 8.55 1.58
N ALA A 111 13.85 7.54 1.15
CA ALA A 111 12.80 6.88 1.95
C ALA A 111 12.68 5.40 1.55
N ILE A 112 12.07 4.62 2.43
CA ILE A 112 11.60 3.27 2.09
C ILE A 112 10.18 3.43 1.52
N GLY A 113 10.03 3.14 0.24
CA GLY A 113 8.75 3.24 -0.47
C GLY A 113 8.19 1.87 -0.81
N MET A 114 6.88 1.70 -0.64
CA MET A 114 6.13 0.52 -1.04
C MET A 114 6.73 -0.83 -0.60
N PRO A 115 7.27 -0.97 0.63
CA PRO A 115 7.81 -2.25 1.08
C PRO A 115 6.70 -3.29 1.20
N PHE A 116 7.05 -4.57 0.97
CA PHE A 116 6.07 -5.63 0.91
C PHE A 116 5.85 -6.33 2.25
N GLY A 117 4.57 -6.40 2.65
CA GLY A 117 4.05 -7.35 3.64
C GLY A 117 4.24 -6.97 5.10
N ALA A 118 3.53 -7.70 5.97
CA ALA A 118 3.57 -7.52 7.42
C ALA A 118 4.97 -7.74 8.01
N VAL A 119 5.84 -8.50 7.33
CA VAL A 119 7.24 -8.70 7.70
C VAL A 119 8.02 -7.38 7.80
N SER A 120 7.54 -6.31 7.19
CA SER A 120 8.12 -4.96 7.25
C SER A 120 8.20 -4.41 8.68
N ALA A 121 7.32 -4.86 9.59
CA ALA A 121 7.36 -4.48 11.00
C ALA A 121 8.68 -4.86 11.68
N SER A 122 9.35 -5.91 11.22
CA SER A 122 10.66 -6.33 11.77
C SER A 122 11.77 -5.27 11.60
N ALA A 123 11.60 -4.34 10.67
CA ALA A 123 12.55 -3.27 10.40
C ALA A 123 12.17 -1.92 11.05
N PHE A 124 11.04 -1.80 11.73
CA PHE A 124 10.53 -0.52 12.26
C PHE A 124 11.51 0.13 13.24
N ASP A 125 12.07 -0.63 14.18
CA ASP A 125 12.99 -0.08 15.19
C ASP A 125 14.20 0.58 14.53
N TYR A 126 14.76 -0.05 13.50
CA TYR A 126 15.88 0.51 12.77
C TYR A 126 15.46 1.67 11.86
N VAL A 127 14.44 1.48 11.01
CA VAL A 127 14.06 2.44 9.96
C VAL A 127 13.44 3.70 10.58
N LEU A 128 12.44 3.53 11.45
CA LEU A 128 11.66 4.63 12.02
C LEU A 128 12.31 5.20 13.29
N GLY A 129 12.87 4.34 14.14
CA GLY A 129 13.46 4.70 15.42
C GLY A 129 14.89 5.23 15.28
N GLU A 130 15.84 4.39 14.86
CA GLU A 130 17.25 4.73 14.81
C GLU A 130 17.56 5.67 13.62
N ALA A 131 17.22 5.26 12.41
CA ALA A 131 17.57 5.97 11.18
C ALA A 131 16.63 7.13 10.84
N LYS A 132 15.43 7.18 11.43
CA LYS A 132 14.38 8.19 11.21
C LYS A 132 14.05 8.39 9.72
N VAL A 133 14.02 7.29 8.97
CA VAL A 133 13.73 7.28 7.54
C VAL A 133 12.24 7.10 7.33
N PRO A 134 11.57 7.92 6.49
CA PRO A 134 10.18 7.70 6.15
C PRO A 134 9.96 6.33 5.49
N MET A 135 8.95 5.60 5.97
CA MET A 135 8.43 4.39 5.35
C MET A 135 7.03 4.68 4.82
N ILE A 136 6.84 4.53 3.52
CA ILE A 136 5.69 5.07 2.81
C ILE A 136 4.98 3.96 2.04
N ASN A 137 3.68 3.80 2.29
CA ASN A 137 2.78 2.96 1.51
C ASN A 137 3.19 1.49 1.45
N THR A 138 3.43 0.88 2.62
CA THR A 138 3.66 -0.56 2.75
C THR A 138 2.48 -1.35 2.18
N TYR A 139 2.76 -2.40 1.40
CA TYR A 139 1.75 -3.40 1.04
C TYR A 139 1.49 -4.32 2.24
N GLY A 140 0.76 -3.82 3.19
CA GLY A 140 0.42 -4.43 4.47
C GLY A 140 0.00 -3.36 5.45
N SER A 141 -0.90 -3.68 6.34
CA SER A 141 -1.46 -2.74 7.30
C SER A 141 -1.99 -3.47 8.52
N ALA A 142 -1.63 -3.00 9.70
CA ALA A 142 -2.10 -3.53 10.98
C ALA A 142 -2.38 -2.39 11.96
N LEU A 143 -3.28 -2.63 12.92
CA LEU A 143 -3.73 -1.60 13.85
C LEU A 143 -2.57 -1.02 14.66
N ASP A 144 -1.69 -1.85 15.19
CA ASP A 144 -0.54 -1.46 16.01
C ASP A 144 0.53 -0.65 15.26
N TRP A 145 0.42 -0.55 13.93
CA TRP A 145 1.30 0.29 13.12
C TRP A 145 0.86 1.75 13.12
N PHE A 146 -0.45 2.00 13.17
CA PHE A 146 -1.06 3.31 12.95
C PHE A 146 -1.89 3.83 14.13
N ALA A 147 -2.07 3.04 15.18
CA ALA A 147 -2.80 3.44 16.39
C ALA A 147 -1.98 3.16 17.66
N PRO A 148 -1.30 4.19 18.27
CA PRO A 148 -1.18 5.57 17.76
C PRO A 148 -0.31 5.69 16.50
N PRO A 149 -0.44 6.76 15.70
CA PRO A 149 0.37 6.95 14.51
C PRO A 149 1.86 6.94 14.83
N ARG A 150 2.64 6.08 14.14
CA ARG A 150 4.10 6.06 14.29
C ARG A 150 4.71 7.18 13.47
N PRO A 151 5.63 7.98 14.02
CA PRO A 151 6.35 8.98 13.25
C PRO A 151 6.98 8.36 11.99
N ASN A 152 6.87 9.06 10.87
CA ASN A 152 7.45 8.66 9.57
C ASN A 152 6.90 7.37 8.95
N LEU A 153 5.85 6.77 9.48
CA LEU A 153 5.16 5.63 8.86
C LEU A 153 3.85 6.09 8.22
N PHE A 154 3.68 5.88 6.92
CA PHE A 154 2.48 6.23 6.16
C PHE A 154 1.95 5.04 5.37
N GLY A 155 0.63 4.88 5.33
CA GLY A 155 -0.04 3.80 4.61
C GLY A 155 -1.20 4.30 3.74
N ALA A 156 -1.40 3.68 2.58
CA ALA A 156 -2.53 3.95 1.69
C ALA A 156 -3.45 2.72 1.54
N MET A 157 -3.46 1.85 2.53
CA MET A 157 -4.35 0.67 2.58
C MET A 157 -5.11 0.67 3.90
N THR A 158 -6.38 0.25 3.88
CA THR A 158 -7.15 0.05 5.11
C THR A 158 -6.56 -1.07 5.96
N LEU A 159 -6.72 -0.97 7.28
CA LEU A 159 -6.29 -2.02 8.21
C LEU A 159 -6.96 -3.35 7.90
N TYR A 160 -6.23 -4.43 8.01
CA TYR A 160 -6.81 -5.77 7.86
C TYR A 160 -7.88 -6.06 8.92
N GLU A 161 -7.69 -5.57 10.14
CA GLU A 161 -8.67 -5.65 11.23
C GLU A 161 -9.96 -4.89 10.87
N SER A 162 -9.85 -3.71 10.28
CA SER A 162 -11.01 -2.95 9.81
C SER A 162 -11.74 -3.66 8.66
N GLN A 163 -10.99 -4.28 7.74
CA GLN A 163 -11.59 -5.12 6.69
C GLN A 163 -12.38 -6.29 7.29
N ALA A 164 -11.82 -6.96 8.29
CA ALA A 164 -12.48 -8.08 8.97
C ALA A 164 -13.79 -7.66 9.67
N ARG A 165 -13.81 -6.48 10.30
CA ARG A 165 -15.06 -5.89 10.85
C ARG A 165 -16.09 -5.62 9.76
N VAL A 166 -15.66 -5.06 8.62
CA VAL A 166 -16.54 -4.86 7.46
C VAL A 166 -17.09 -6.20 6.97
N ILE A 167 -16.28 -7.26 6.90
CA ILE A 167 -16.74 -8.60 6.53
C ILE A 167 -17.81 -9.10 7.50
N GLY A 168 -17.60 -8.95 8.81
CA GLY A 168 -18.58 -9.34 9.83
C GLY A 168 -19.93 -8.64 9.64
N ARG A 169 -19.92 -7.31 9.42
CA ARG A 169 -21.14 -6.54 9.12
C ARG A 169 -21.77 -6.95 7.79
N TRP A 170 -20.96 -7.23 6.78
CA TRP A 170 -21.47 -7.65 5.48
C TRP A 170 -22.16 -9.01 5.57
N ALA A 171 -21.58 -9.97 6.26
CA ALA A 171 -22.20 -11.26 6.47
C ALA A 171 -23.57 -11.15 7.16
N VAL A 172 -23.69 -10.29 8.18
CA VAL A 172 -24.98 -10.00 8.84
C VAL A 172 -25.97 -9.33 7.89
N LYS A 173 -25.52 -8.34 7.09
CA LYS A 173 -26.36 -7.69 6.06
C LYS A 173 -26.90 -8.68 5.03
N ASP A 174 -26.14 -9.72 4.72
CA ASP A 174 -26.57 -10.81 3.84
C ASP A 174 -27.51 -11.83 4.53
N GLY A 175 -27.83 -11.62 5.82
CA GLY A 175 -28.76 -12.41 6.59
C GLY A 175 -28.12 -13.54 7.42
N HIS A 176 -26.78 -13.62 7.44
CA HIS A 176 -26.06 -14.68 8.16
C HIS A 176 -25.96 -14.37 9.65
N LYS A 177 -26.19 -15.40 10.50
CA LYS A 177 -26.24 -15.30 11.97
C LYS A 177 -25.23 -16.21 12.66
N ASN A 178 -24.89 -17.35 12.02
CA ASN A 178 -23.92 -18.32 12.51
C ASN A 178 -22.73 -18.34 11.56
N ILE A 179 -21.61 -17.83 12.01
CA ILE A 179 -20.43 -17.60 11.19
C ILE A 179 -19.25 -18.38 11.77
N VAL A 180 -18.53 -19.11 10.93
CA VAL A 180 -17.26 -19.74 11.28
C VAL A 180 -16.12 -18.94 10.64
N VAL A 181 -15.07 -18.66 11.41
CA VAL A 181 -13.85 -18.00 10.94
C VAL A 181 -12.70 -19.00 10.96
N VAL A 182 -12.27 -19.44 9.80
CA VAL A 182 -11.07 -20.28 9.65
C VAL A 182 -9.87 -19.36 9.45
N HIS A 183 -8.85 -19.47 10.30
CA HIS A 183 -7.71 -18.58 10.24
C HIS A 183 -6.38 -19.26 10.55
N SER A 184 -5.29 -18.73 10.01
CA SER A 184 -3.96 -19.15 10.40
C SER A 184 -3.66 -18.77 11.86
N ALA A 185 -2.93 -19.61 12.57
CA ALA A 185 -2.51 -19.37 13.95
C ALA A 185 -1.33 -18.38 14.11
N LEU A 186 -0.83 -17.81 13.01
CA LEU A 186 0.14 -16.72 13.11
C LEU A 186 -0.50 -15.44 13.67
N ALA A 187 0.21 -14.73 14.54
CA ALA A 187 -0.31 -13.58 15.29
C ALA A 187 -1.05 -12.56 14.43
N GLY A 188 -0.49 -12.17 13.26
CA GLY A 188 -1.15 -11.22 12.36
C GLY A 188 -2.51 -11.69 11.85
N PHE A 189 -2.66 -12.99 11.53
CA PHE A 189 -3.93 -13.56 11.09
C PHE A 189 -4.92 -13.70 12.24
N VAL A 190 -4.44 -14.03 13.46
CA VAL A 190 -5.28 -14.13 14.67
C VAL A 190 -5.94 -12.80 14.96
N ASN A 191 -5.19 -11.68 14.94
CA ASN A 191 -5.74 -10.34 15.19
C ASN A 191 -6.81 -9.94 14.16
N VAL A 192 -6.57 -10.25 12.89
CA VAL A 192 -7.53 -10.01 11.82
C VAL A 192 -8.79 -10.84 12.02
N ALA A 193 -8.64 -12.14 12.27
CA ALA A 193 -9.77 -13.05 12.49
C ALA A 193 -10.62 -12.61 13.70
N ALA A 194 -9.97 -12.28 14.81
CA ALA A 194 -10.64 -11.78 16.02
C ALA A 194 -11.50 -10.53 15.77
N SER A 195 -11.14 -9.75 14.73
CA SER A 195 -11.89 -8.54 14.38
C SER A 195 -13.20 -8.80 13.62
N VAL A 196 -13.46 -10.04 13.17
CA VAL A 196 -14.73 -10.39 12.51
C VAL A 196 -15.88 -10.34 13.53
N GLU A 197 -15.69 -10.87 14.75
CA GLU A 197 -16.73 -10.93 15.77
C GLU A 197 -17.26 -9.55 16.18
N PRO A 198 -16.43 -8.54 16.51
CA PRO A 198 -16.91 -7.17 16.74
C PRO A 198 -17.74 -6.62 15.58
N GLY A 199 -17.37 -6.91 14.33
CA GLY A 199 -18.15 -6.52 13.15
C GLY A 199 -19.52 -7.18 13.12
N VAL A 200 -19.61 -8.48 13.43
CA VAL A 200 -20.88 -9.22 13.55
C VAL A 200 -21.73 -8.65 14.68
N LYS A 201 -21.14 -8.49 15.87
CA LYS A 201 -21.85 -8.03 17.08
C LYS A 201 -22.38 -6.60 16.95
N SER A 202 -21.66 -5.74 16.23
CA SER A 202 -22.13 -4.35 15.98
C SER A 202 -23.40 -4.30 15.13
N ALA A 203 -23.58 -5.27 14.20
CA ALA A 203 -24.75 -5.34 13.33
C ALA A 203 -25.85 -6.29 13.89
N LEU A 204 -25.45 -7.34 14.61
CA LEU A 204 -26.34 -8.33 15.21
C LEU A 204 -25.76 -8.81 16.55
N PRO A 205 -26.15 -8.22 17.70
CA PRO A 205 -25.63 -8.60 19.03
C PRO A 205 -25.77 -10.10 19.35
N ALA A 206 -26.82 -10.75 18.86
CA ALA A 206 -27.08 -12.19 19.04
C ALA A 206 -26.36 -13.09 18.02
N GLY A 207 -25.67 -12.52 17.03
CA GLY A 207 -24.90 -13.28 16.02
C GLY A 207 -23.84 -14.16 16.68
N LYS A 208 -23.61 -15.34 16.14
CA LYS A 208 -22.62 -16.29 16.67
C LYS A 208 -21.41 -16.35 15.76
N VAL A 209 -20.21 -16.32 16.36
CA VAL A 209 -18.94 -16.45 15.67
C VAL A 209 -18.12 -17.53 16.34
N GLU A 210 -17.68 -18.52 15.57
CA GLU A 210 -16.77 -19.59 16.01
C GLU A 210 -15.42 -19.43 15.33
N MET A 211 -14.34 -19.43 16.11
CA MET A 211 -12.96 -19.36 15.60
C MET A 211 -12.37 -20.75 15.43
N VAL A 212 -11.83 -21.03 14.24
CA VAL A 212 -11.18 -22.31 13.91
C VAL A 212 -9.73 -22.02 13.47
N PRO A 213 -8.76 -22.09 14.41
CA PRO A 213 -7.35 -21.86 14.07
C PRO A 213 -6.76 -23.05 13.31
N THR A 214 -5.88 -22.75 12.34
CA THR A 214 -5.10 -23.71 11.58
C THR A 214 -3.61 -23.39 11.68
N LYS A 215 -2.76 -24.41 11.62
CA LYS A 215 -1.32 -24.20 11.55
C LYS A 215 -0.98 -23.51 10.20
N PHE A 216 -0.09 -22.50 10.22
CA PHE A 216 0.41 -21.89 8.99
C PHE A 216 1.10 -22.96 8.12
N GLY A 217 0.79 -22.98 6.83
CA GLY A 217 1.28 -24.00 5.89
C GLY A 217 0.44 -25.29 5.89
N THR A 218 -0.76 -25.28 6.50
CA THR A 218 -1.69 -26.42 6.39
C THR A 218 -2.06 -26.66 4.93
N THR A 219 -1.94 -27.89 4.48
CA THR A 219 -2.30 -28.32 3.13
C THR A 219 -3.53 -29.21 3.07
N ASP A 220 -3.84 -29.90 4.17
CA ASP A 220 -5.03 -30.77 4.32
C ASP A 220 -6.06 -30.08 5.21
N TYR A 221 -7.16 -29.66 4.60
CA TYR A 221 -8.31 -29.03 5.26
C TYR A 221 -9.48 -29.99 5.44
N SER A 222 -9.37 -31.26 5.02
CA SER A 222 -10.49 -32.25 5.05
C SER A 222 -11.13 -32.40 6.42
N PRO A 223 -10.40 -32.55 7.56
CA PRO A 223 -11.02 -32.68 8.87
C PRO A 223 -11.83 -31.44 9.29
N ILE A 224 -11.28 -30.25 8.99
CA ILE A 224 -11.90 -28.95 9.29
C ILE A 224 -13.15 -28.75 8.44
N ALA A 225 -13.03 -28.99 7.14
CA ALA A 225 -14.14 -28.85 6.20
C ALA A 225 -15.29 -29.81 6.50
N LEU A 226 -14.99 -31.04 6.90
CA LEU A 226 -15.99 -32.03 7.32
C LEU A 226 -16.74 -31.57 8.58
N ASP A 227 -16.04 -31.04 9.58
CA ASP A 227 -16.66 -30.52 10.81
C ASP A 227 -17.55 -29.31 10.49
N ILE A 228 -17.07 -28.37 9.69
CA ILE A 228 -17.84 -27.20 9.25
C ILE A 228 -19.07 -27.62 8.44
N ALA A 229 -18.92 -28.58 7.51
CA ALA A 229 -20.05 -29.08 6.73
C ALA A 229 -21.15 -29.72 7.61
N ARG A 230 -20.76 -30.43 8.66
CA ARG A 230 -21.71 -31.00 9.65
C ARG A 230 -22.43 -29.94 10.48
N LYS A 231 -21.71 -28.91 10.93
CA LYS A 231 -22.27 -27.76 11.66
C LYS A 231 -23.15 -26.90 10.77
N ASN A 232 -22.88 -26.88 9.46
CA ASN A 232 -23.57 -26.13 8.42
C ASN A 232 -23.83 -24.66 8.82
N PRO A 233 -22.77 -23.86 9.11
CA PRO A 233 -22.93 -22.45 9.42
C PRO A 233 -23.47 -21.69 8.21
N ASP A 234 -24.07 -20.50 8.45
CA ASP A 234 -24.60 -19.65 7.36
C ASP A 234 -23.47 -19.14 6.46
N ALA A 235 -22.32 -18.84 7.05
CA ALA A 235 -21.15 -18.33 6.35
C ALA A 235 -19.83 -18.81 6.96
N VAL A 236 -18.80 -18.91 6.11
CA VAL A 236 -17.41 -19.15 6.51
C VAL A 236 -16.56 -17.97 6.05
N VAL A 237 -15.81 -17.38 6.98
CA VAL A 237 -14.81 -16.35 6.71
C VAL A 237 -13.42 -16.99 6.71
N LEU A 238 -12.67 -16.82 5.64
CA LEU A 238 -11.34 -17.41 5.44
C LEU A 238 -10.26 -16.32 5.60
N ILE A 239 -9.58 -16.29 6.75
CA ILE A 239 -8.45 -15.39 7.04
C ILE A 239 -7.16 -16.21 6.98
N LEU A 240 -6.77 -16.53 5.78
CA LEU A 240 -5.69 -17.46 5.43
C LEU A 240 -4.77 -16.86 4.36
N ALA A 241 -3.58 -17.43 4.17
CA ALA A 241 -2.78 -17.15 2.98
C ALA A 241 -3.48 -17.67 1.73
N GLN A 242 -3.21 -17.09 0.54
CA GLN A 242 -3.98 -17.39 -0.68
C GLN A 242 -4.08 -18.89 -0.99
N GLY A 243 -2.94 -19.61 -0.98
CA GLY A 243 -2.94 -21.05 -1.27
C GLY A 243 -3.75 -21.85 -0.25
N GLU A 244 -3.64 -21.50 1.03
CA GLU A 244 -4.41 -22.10 2.12
C GLU A 244 -5.91 -21.80 1.98
N MET A 245 -6.24 -20.54 1.64
CA MET A 245 -7.63 -20.12 1.41
C MET A 245 -8.29 -20.90 0.26
N VAL A 246 -7.57 -21.07 -0.85
CA VAL A 246 -8.04 -21.86 -2.00
C VAL A 246 -8.23 -23.32 -1.59
N ALA A 247 -7.26 -23.91 -0.86
CA ALA A 247 -7.36 -25.31 -0.40
C ALA A 247 -8.55 -25.50 0.54
N ALA A 248 -8.73 -24.61 1.52
CA ALA A 248 -9.86 -24.64 2.44
C ALA A 248 -11.21 -24.50 1.70
N ALA A 249 -11.33 -23.56 0.76
CA ALA A 249 -12.55 -23.35 -0.01
C ALA A 249 -12.91 -24.58 -0.87
N LYS A 250 -11.92 -25.18 -1.54
CA LYS A 250 -12.15 -26.41 -2.33
C LYS A 250 -12.64 -27.55 -1.45
N GLU A 251 -11.97 -27.76 -0.32
CA GLU A 251 -12.33 -28.84 0.58
C GLU A 251 -13.73 -28.63 1.19
N LEU A 252 -14.09 -27.42 1.58
CA LEU A 252 -15.44 -27.08 2.03
C LEU A 252 -16.51 -27.48 0.99
N ARG A 253 -16.27 -27.15 -0.29
CA ARG A 253 -17.20 -27.51 -1.37
C ARG A 253 -17.23 -29.02 -1.63
N GLN A 254 -16.10 -29.72 -1.56
CA GLN A 254 -16.02 -31.17 -1.69
C GLN A 254 -16.79 -31.90 -0.58
N GLN A 255 -16.74 -31.38 0.66
CA GLN A 255 -17.51 -31.88 1.81
C GLN A 255 -18.99 -31.45 1.77
N GLY A 256 -19.43 -30.78 0.70
CA GLY A 256 -20.84 -30.42 0.48
C GLY A 256 -21.30 -29.13 1.14
N TYR A 257 -20.41 -28.36 1.76
CA TYR A 257 -20.78 -27.04 2.30
C TYR A 257 -21.20 -26.08 1.18
N LYS A 258 -22.43 -25.54 1.25
CA LYS A 258 -23.03 -24.64 0.25
C LYS A 258 -23.20 -23.20 0.75
N GLY A 259 -22.86 -22.91 2.02
CA GLY A 259 -22.97 -21.60 2.61
C GLY A 259 -22.03 -20.58 1.99
N ALA A 260 -22.19 -19.31 2.37
CA ALA A 260 -21.40 -18.20 1.84
C ALA A 260 -19.92 -18.28 2.28
N LEU A 261 -19.01 -17.85 1.39
CA LEU A 261 -17.59 -17.72 1.69
C LEU A 261 -17.20 -16.23 1.64
N TYR A 262 -16.45 -15.80 2.66
CA TYR A 262 -15.91 -14.45 2.74
C TYR A 262 -14.41 -14.49 2.94
N THR A 263 -13.70 -13.48 2.41
CA THR A 263 -12.27 -13.31 2.62
C THR A 263 -11.87 -11.83 2.58
N TYR A 264 -10.60 -11.52 2.81
CA TYR A 264 -10.08 -10.17 2.88
C TYR A 264 -9.14 -9.86 1.69
N SER A 265 -8.66 -8.62 1.60
CA SER A 265 -8.00 -8.09 0.40
C SER A 265 -6.80 -8.89 -0.13
N PRO A 266 -5.95 -9.55 0.67
CA PRO A 266 -4.87 -10.35 0.12
C PRO A 266 -5.31 -11.49 -0.80
N SER A 267 -6.57 -11.91 -0.70
CA SER A 267 -7.12 -12.98 -1.55
C SER A 267 -7.76 -12.50 -2.85
N VAL A 268 -7.81 -11.17 -3.07
CA VAL A 268 -8.37 -10.59 -4.30
C VAL A 268 -7.29 -10.56 -5.38
N ALA A 269 -6.99 -11.72 -5.94
CA ALA A 269 -6.06 -11.87 -7.06
C ALA A 269 -6.68 -12.79 -8.12
N ASN A 270 -6.36 -12.58 -9.39
CA ASN A 270 -6.89 -13.42 -10.48
C ASN A 270 -6.39 -14.87 -10.34
N SER A 271 -5.14 -15.04 -9.93
CA SER A 271 -4.56 -16.36 -9.64
C SER A 271 -5.33 -17.17 -8.59
N VAL A 272 -5.94 -16.50 -7.61
CA VAL A 272 -6.80 -17.14 -6.60
C VAL A 272 -8.05 -17.72 -7.24
N LEU A 273 -8.70 -16.98 -8.15
CA LEU A 273 -9.88 -17.47 -8.86
C LEU A 273 -9.52 -18.56 -9.88
N GLU A 274 -8.39 -18.41 -10.58
CA GLU A 274 -7.89 -19.45 -11.50
C GLU A 274 -7.64 -20.78 -10.76
N LEU A 275 -6.98 -20.71 -9.60
CA LEU A 275 -6.69 -21.88 -8.77
C LEU A 275 -7.95 -22.42 -8.07
N GLY A 276 -8.82 -21.56 -7.59
CA GLY A 276 -10.02 -21.94 -6.84
C GLY A 276 -11.17 -22.45 -7.69
N GLY A 277 -11.27 -21.95 -8.94
CA GLY A 277 -12.31 -22.33 -9.90
C GLY A 277 -13.72 -22.23 -9.32
N ALA A 278 -14.54 -23.23 -9.59
CA ALA A 278 -15.94 -23.28 -9.12
C ALA A 278 -16.11 -23.24 -7.60
N ALA A 279 -15.07 -23.59 -6.82
CA ALA A 279 -15.16 -23.55 -5.35
C ALA A 279 -15.28 -22.13 -4.82
N LEU A 280 -14.82 -21.14 -5.56
CA LEU A 280 -14.87 -19.72 -5.20
C LEU A 280 -15.99 -18.95 -5.91
N GLU A 281 -16.79 -19.57 -6.79
CA GLU A 281 -17.92 -18.87 -7.40
C GLU A 281 -18.88 -18.34 -6.34
N GLY A 282 -19.23 -17.06 -6.39
CA GLY A 282 -20.03 -16.37 -5.40
C GLY A 282 -19.30 -16.04 -4.09
N ALA A 283 -18.01 -16.33 -3.96
CA ALA A 283 -17.24 -15.92 -2.81
C ALA A 283 -17.13 -14.39 -2.75
N LYS A 284 -17.18 -13.81 -1.54
CA LYS A 284 -17.16 -12.38 -1.29
C LYS A 284 -15.84 -11.97 -0.66
N ALA A 285 -15.32 -10.82 -1.07
CA ALA A 285 -14.03 -10.32 -0.58
C ALA A 285 -14.04 -8.80 -0.40
N ILE A 286 -13.12 -8.33 0.42
CA ILE A 286 -12.80 -6.90 0.49
C ILE A 286 -11.74 -6.57 -0.55
N GLY A 287 -12.06 -5.65 -1.46
CA GLY A 287 -11.11 -5.04 -2.38
C GLY A 287 -10.60 -3.69 -1.90
N LEU A 288 -9.39 -3.33 -2.27
CA LEU A 288 -8.77 -2.03 -1.93
C LEU A 288 -8.82 -1.06 -3.10
N THR A 289 -8.97 -1.57 -4.31
CA THR A 289 -8.92 -0.82 -5.56
C THR A 289 -10.23 -0.97 -6.32
N VAL A 290 -10.43 -0.13 -7.32
CA VAL A 290 -11.41 -0.43 -8.36
C VAL A 290 -11.06 -1.76 -9.04
N PRO A 291 -12.06 -2.51 -9.57
CA PRO A 291 -11.78 -3.74 -10.32
C PRO A 291 -10.85 -3.50 -11.51
N ILE A 292 -10.00 -4.47 -11.79
CA ILE A 292 -9.02 -4.39 -12.87
C ILE A 292 -9.69 -4.34 -14.25
N GLU A 293 -10.91 -4.84 -14.37
CA GLU A 293 -11.74 -4.81 -15.57
C GLU A 293 -12.49 -3.49 -15.75
N SER A 294 -12.30 -2.53 -14.84
CA SER A 294 -12.99 -1.22 -14.93
C SER A 294 -12.53 -0.45 -16.16
N ASP A 295 -13.49 0.11 -16.89
CA ASP A 295 -13.24 0.95 -18.07
C ASP A 295 -12.90 2.41 -17.66
N THR A 296 -11.95 2.59 -16.74
CA THR A 296 -11.50 3.90 -16.28
C THR A 296 -10.18 4.32 -16.93
N PRO A 297 -9.91 5.62 -17.08
CA PRO A 297 -8.63 6.10 -17.61
C PRO A 297 -7.43 5.59 -16.80
N ALA A 298 -7.56 5.50 -15.47
CA ALA A 298 -6.49 5.05 -14.59
C ALA A 298 -6.14 3.57 -14.81
N ILE A 299 -7.15 2.70 -14.96
CA ILE A 299 -6.94 1.28 -15.26
C ILE A 299 -6.37 1.09 -16.66
N LYS A 300 -6.86 1.82 -17.67
CA LYS A 300 -6.30 1.78 -19.04
C LYS A 300 -4.82 2.18 -19.04
N GLN A 301 -4.47 3.24 -18.30
CA GLN A 301 -3.08 3.67 -18.17
C GLN A 301 -2.21 2.61 -17.50
N TYR A 302 -2.69 1.99 -16.41
CA TYR A 302 -1.98 0.90 -15.73
C TYR A 302 -1.74 -0.28 -16.69
N VAL A 303 -2.77 -0.75 -17.40
CA VAL A 303 -2.64 -1.88 -18.33
C VAL A 303 -1.62 -1.58 -19.43
N ALA A 304 -1.68 -0.39 -20.03
CA ALA A 304 -0.73 0.03 -21.06
C ALA A 304 0.71 0.16 -20.51
N ALA A 305 0.86 0.70 -19.28
CA ALA A 305 2.15 0.82 -18.63
C ALA A 305 2.77 -0.53 -18.29
N LEU A 306 1.98 -1.47 -17.76
CA LEU A 306 2.43 -2.83 -17.43
C LEU A 306 2.89 -3.56 -18.70
N ALA A 307 2.10 -3.54 -19.76
CA ALA A 307 2.45 -4.17 -21.03
C ALA A 307 3.77 -3.62 -21.62
N LYS A 308 4.08 -2.35 -21.37
CA LYS A 308 5.32 -1.71 -21.83
C LYS A 308 6.52 -2.07 -20.97
N SER A 309 6.37 -2.07 -19.64
CA SER A 309 7.49 -2.24 -18.69
C SER A 309 7.80 -3.71 -18.38
N ALA A 310 6.80 -4.58 -18.43
CA ALA A 310 6.92 -6.01 -18.15
C ALA A 310 6.16 -6.84 -19.20
N PRO A 311 6.68 -6.91 -20.44
CA PRO A 311 6.05 -7.70 -21.51
C PRO A 311 5.92 -9.16 -21.08
N GLY A 312 4.72 -9.70 -21.08
CA GLY A 312 4.40 -11.06 -20.64
C GLY A 312 3.73 -11.15 -19.27
N GLU A 313 3.84 -10.12 -18.41
CA GLU A 313 3.04 -10.03 -17.19
C GLU A 313 1.59 -9.67 -17.55
N LYS A 314 0.66 -10.45 -17.02
CA LYS A 314 -0.77 -10.16 -17.15
C LYS A 314 -1.19 -9.16 -16.10
N PRO A 315 -2.10 -8.21 -16.42
CA PRO A 315 -2.71 -7.37 -15.41
C PRO A 315 -3.32 -8.23 -14.29
N ASP A 316 -2.90 -7.94 -13.05
CA ASP A 316 -3.34 -8.64 -11.84
C ASP A 316 -3.52 -7.65 -10.69
N TYR A 317 -4.35 -8.02 -9.73
CA TYR A 317 -4.63 -7.17 -8.55
C TYR A 317 -3.36 -6.80 -7.78
N VAL A 318 -2.40 -7.72 -7.68
CA VAL A 318 -1.15 -7.48 -6.92
C VAL A 318 -0.26 -6.46 -7.64
N SER A 319 -0.14 -6.57 -8.98
CA SER A 319 0.59 -5.57 -9.77
C SER A 319 -0.14 -4.22 -9.81
N LEU A 320 -1.48 -4.22 -9.81
CA LEU A 320 -2.27 -3.00 -9.69
C LEU A 320 -2.02 -2.28 -8.34
N ILE A 321 -1.92 -3.04 -7.24
CA ILE A 321 -1.56 -2.48 -5.92
C ILE A 321 -0.15 -1.87 -5.97
N GLY A 322 0.84 -2.56 -6.53
CA GLY A 322 2.20 -2.03 -6.69
C GLY A 322 2.22 -0.70 -7.47
N TYR A 323 1.48 -0.65 -8.58
CA TYR A 323 1.30 0.55 -9.38
C TYR A 323 0.66 1.70 -8.58
N ALA A 324 -0.44 1.42 -7.88
CA ALA A 324 -1.22 2.43 -7.15
C ALA A 324 -0.49 2.96 -5.91
N LEU A 325 0.21 2.09 -5.14
CA LEU A 325 1.02 2.53 -4.00
C LEU A 325 2.21 3.39 -4.45
N THR A 326 2.79 3.07 -5.63
CA THR A 326 3.85 3.89 -6.22
C THR A 326 3.31 5.25 -6.66
N MET A 327 2.13 5.27 -7.29
CA MET A 327 1.44 6.50 -7.68
C MET A 327 1.19 7.41 -6.47
N ALA A 328 0.68 6.88 -5.37
CA ALA A 328 0.46 7.63 -4.14
C ALA A 328 1.77 8.14 -3.52
N THR A 329 2.84 7.35 -3.55
CA THR A 329 4.16 7.75 -3.04
C THR A 329 4.78 8.87 -3.89
N VAL A 330 4.69 8.75 -5.21
CA VAL A 330 5.15 9.77 -6.16
C VAL A 330 4.35 11.06 -6.04
N GLU A 331 3.05 10.98 -5.78
CA GLU A 331 2.23 12.17 -5.53
C GLU A 331 2.72 12.94 -4.30
N GLY A 332 3.06 12.26 -3.21
CA GLY A 332 3.70 12.88 -2.04
C GLY A 332 4.99 13.61 -2.41
N LEU A 333 5.84 13.02 -3.28
CA LEU A 333 7.06 13.66 -3.79
C LEU A 333 6.77 14.88 -4.68
N ARG A 334 5.74 14.83 -5.55
CA ARG A 334 5.34 15.95 -6.41
C ARG A 334 4.91 17.19 -5.62
N ARG A 335 4.40 16.99 -4.41
CA ARG A 335 3.93 18.06 -3.53
C ARG A 335 5.05 18.69 -2.70
N VAL A 336 6.27 18.19 -2.80
CA VAL A 336 7.43 18.78 -2.12
C VAL A 336 7.74 20.14 -2.72
N GLN A 337 7.80 21.15 -1.86
CA GLN A 337 8.28 22.50 -2.20
C GLN A 337 9.70 22.70 -1.69
N GLY A 338 10.58 23.21 -2.53
CA GLY A 338 12.00 23.42 -2.22
C GLY A 338 12.82 22.13 -2.28
N PRO A 339 13.85 21.97 -1.43
CA PRO A 339 14.70 20.79 -1.42
C PRO A 339 13.93 19.52 -1.07
N VAL A 340 14.26 18.46 -1.79
CA VAL A 340 13.70 17.13 -1.51
C VAL A 340 14.51 16.51 -0.37
N THR A 341 13.93 16.44 0.81
CA THR A 341 14.49 15.85 2.03
C THR A 341 13.50 14.87 2.67
N ARG A 342 13.94 14.12 3.67
CA ARG A 342 13.03 13.23 4.43
C ARG A 342 11.88 13.99 5.09
N GLU A 343 12.16 15.17 5.62
CA GLU A 343 11.15 16.03 6.24
C GLU A 343 10.20 16.66 5.20
N SER A 344 10.72 17.04 4.04
CA SER A 344 9.90 17.66 3.01
C SER A 344 8.94 16.67 2.34
N ILE A 345 9.34 15.39 2.18
CA ILE A 345 8.41 14.36 1.67
C ILE A 345 7.27 14.10 2.67
N VAL A 346 7.55 14.10 3.98
CA VAL A 346 6.52 13.98 5.02
C VAL A 346 5.53 15.15 4.94
N ARG A 347 6.02 16.39 4.77
CA ARG A 347 5.14 17.54 4.52
C ARG A 347 4.34 17.41 3.22
N GLY A 348 4.97 16.87 2.18
CA GLY A 348 4.29 16.56 0.90
C GLY A 348 3.14 15.58 1.09
N LEU A 349 3.34 14.51 1.87
CA LEU A 349 2.28 13.57 2.22
C LEU A 349 1.15 14.26 3.02
N TYR A 350 1.47 15.05 4.04
CA TYR A 350 0.43 15.77 4.80
C TYR A 350 -0.35 16.80 3.96
N SER A 351 0.19 17.25 2.84
CA SER A 351 -0.55 18.12 1.92
C SER A 351 -1.55 17.37 1.03
N MET A 352 -1.51 16.03 1.01
CA MET A 352 -2.49 15.24 0.29
C MET A 352 -3.84 15.31 1.00
N ARG A 353 -4.83 15.90 0.31
CA ARG A 353 -6.23 15.99 0.75
C ARG A 353 -7.10 15.50 -0.38
N ASN A 354 -7.86 14.45 -0.12
CA ASN A 354 -8.73 13.80 -1.09
C ASN A 354 -8.07 13.55 -2.46
N TYR A 355 -6.79 13.12 -2.42
CA TYR A 355 -6.10 12.77 -3.65
C TYR A 355 -6.75 11.54 -4.27
N ASP A 356 -7.35 11.72 -5.44
CA ASP A 356 -7.97 10.67 -6.22
C ASP A 356 -7.09 10.33 -7.42
N GLY A 357 -6.44 9.18 -7.38
CA GLY A 357 -5.66 8.62 -8.49
C GLY A 357 -6.48 7.68 -9.37
N GLY A 358 -7.77 7.50 -9.11
CA GLY A 358 -8.68 6.67 -9.87
C GLY A 358 -8.51 5.14 -9.68
N ILE A 359 -7.68 4.71 -8.73
CA ILE A 359 -7.44 3.29 -8.43
C ILE A 359 -7.81 2.97 -6.99
N PHE A 360 -7.19 3.63 -6.01
CA PHE A 360 -7.60 3.61 -4.61
C PHE A 360 -8.75 4.59 -4.36
N PRO A 361 -9.54 4.40 -3.30
CA PRO A 361 -10.35 5.48 -2.76
C PRO A 361 -9.48 6.72 -2.45
N PRO A 362 -10.07 7.93 -2.41
CA PRO A 362 -9.30 9.15 -2.19
C PRO A 362 -8.44 9.11 -0.93
N ILE A 363 -7.17 9.52 -1.06
CA ILE A 363 -6.14 9.46 -0.02
C ILE A 363 -6.02 10.81 0.68
N SER A 364 -6.01 10.81 2.02
CA SER A 364 -5.74 12.00 2.84
C SER A 364 -4.88 11.62 4.03
N TYR A 365 -3.79 12.36 4.28
CA TYR A 365 -2.97 12.22 5.47
C TYR A 365 -3.11 13.43 6.40
N ALA A 366 -2.89 13.21 7.72
CA ALA A 366 -2.84 14.27 8.72
C ALA A 366 -1.81 13.88 9.80
N PRO A 367 -1.31 14.84 10.62
CA PRO A 367 -0.36 14.54 11.69
C PRO A 367 -0.86 13.51 12.72
N ASP A 368 -2.16 13.44 12.93
CA ASP A 368 -2.86 12.47 13.78
C ASP A 368 -3.39 11.25 13.02
N ARG A 369 -3.24 11.21 11.69
CA ARG A 369 -3.72 10.14 10.84
C ARG A 369 -2.76 9.83 9.68
N HIS A 370 -1.93 8.83 9.87
CA HIS A 370 -0.95 8.38 8.86
C HIS A 370 -1.48 7.28 7.94
N LEU A 371 -2.70 6.79 8.17
CA LEU A 371 -3.39 5.90 7.24
C LEU A 371 -4.31 6.73 6.35
N GLY A 372 -3.98 6.78 5.05
CA GLY A 372 -4.59 7.71 4.10
C GLY A 372 -5.92 7.27 3.52
N VAL A 373 -6.23 5.96 3.55
CA VAL A 373 -7.46 5.37 2.98
C VAL A 373 -8.33 4.80 4.08
N THR A 374 -9.61 5.16 4.06
CA THR A 374 -10.61 4.72 5.04
C THR A 374 -11.72 3.86 4.42
N ARG A 375 -11.73 3.73 3.10
CA ARG A 375 -12.78 3.02 2.38
C ARG A 375 -12.30 1.72 1.77
N VAL A 376 -13.23 0.78 1.65
CA VAL A 376 -13.02 -0.52 1.00
C VAL A 376 -14.11 -0.77 -0.04
N GLN A 377 -13.79 -1.60 -1.02
CA GLN A 377 -14.73 -2.05 -2.04
C GLN A 377 -15.22 -3.46 -1.71
N TRP A 378 -16.51 -3.69 -1.78
CA TRP A 378 -17.06 -5.05 -1.74
C TRP A 378 -16.90 -5.71 -3.10
N MET A 379 -16.35 -6.91 -3.10
CA MET A 379 -16.06 -7.70 -4.30
C MET A 379 -16.77 -9.05 -4.21
N GLU A 380 -17.20 -9.56 -5.35
CA GLU A 380 -17.77 -10.91 -5.47
C GLU A 380 -17.12 -11.64 -6.65
N ALA A 381 -16.80 -12.90 -6.45
CA ALA A 381 -16.29 -13.76 -7.52
C ALA A 381 -17.45 -14.18 -8.45
N LYS A 382 -17.41 -13.76 -9.71
CA LYS A 382 -18.42 -14.07 -10.73
C LYS A 382 -17.73 -14.43 -12.03
N ALA A 383 -18.04 -15.63 -12.55
CA ALA A 383 -17.52 -16.13 -13.82
C ALA A 383 -15.97 -16.01 -13.90
N GLY A 384 -15.28 -16.38 -12.80
CA GLY A 384 -13.82 -16.34 -12.71
C GLY A 384 -13.21 -14.95 -12.61
N ARG A 385 -13.97 -13.93 -12.23
CA ARG A 385 -13.49 -12.54 -12.03
C ARG A 385 -13.99 -11.96 -10.72
N TRP A 386 -13.19 -11.07 -10.13
CA TRP A 386 -13.64 -10.25 -9.03
C TRP A 386 -14.40 -9.04 -9.56
N VAL A 387 -15.67 -8.89 -9.20
CA VAL A 387 -16.53 -7.76 -9.59
C VAL A 387 -16.93 -6.94 -8.39
N SER A 388 -17.01 -5.62 -8.53
CA SER A 388 -17.53 -4.75 -7.48
C SER A 388 -19.01 -4.97 -7.24
N VAL A 389 -19.41 -4.99 -5.95
CA VAL A 389 -20.80 -5.10 -5.51
C VAL A 389 -21.19 -3.87 -4.69
N GLY A 390 -21.83 -2.91 -5.34
CA GLY A 390 -22.24 -1.65 -4.70
C GLY A 390 -21.13 -0.60 -4.63
N ALA A 391 -21.40 0.49 -3.90
CA ALA A 391 -20.46 1.57 -3.67
C ALA A 391 -19.40 1.20 -2.62
N PRO A 392 -18.22 1.83 -2.64
CA PRO A 392 -17.25 1.71 -1.57
C PRO A 392 -17.84 2.09 -0.20
N VAL A 393 -17.48 1.35 0.83
CA VAL A 393 -17.96 1.56 2.21
C VAL A 393 -16.82 2.03 3.11
N GLU A 394 -17.16 2.84 4.14
CA GLU A 394 -16.21 3.19 5.17
C GLU A 394 -15.79 1.94 5.95
N SER A 395 -14.50 1.76 6.09
CA SER A 395 -13.94 0.83 7.07
C SER A 395 -13.87 1.57 8.40
N GLU A 396 -14.45 1.02 9.46
CA GLU A 396 -14.31 1.62 10.79
C GLU A 396 -12.83 1.61 11.19
N GLN A 397 -12.36 2.80 11.49
CA GLN A 397 -11.05 3.03 12.07
C GLN A 397 -11.30 3.48 13.50
N ASP A 398 -11.24 2.51 14.42
CA ASP A 398 -11.28 2.79 15.85
C ASP A 398 -9.87 3.21 16.28
N TRP A 399 -9.55 4.49 16.19
CA TRP A 399 -8.45 5.14 16.88
C TRP A 399 -8.91 6.25 17.75
#